data_e4b07957fa531f47c6b844abb957b673
#
_entry.id   e4b07957fa531f47c6b844abb957b673
#
_cell.length_a   1.000
_cell.length_b   1.000
_cell.length_c   1.000
_cell.angle_alpha   90.00
_cell.angle_beta   90.00
_cell.angle_gamma   90.00
#
_symmetry.space_group_name_H-M   'P 1'
#
loop_
_entity.id
_entity.type
_entity.pdbx_description
1 polymer ?
#
loop_
_entity_poly.entity_id
_entity_poly.type
_entity_poly.pdbx_seq_one_letter_code
_entity_poly.pdbx_strand_id
1 'polypeptide(L)'
;MTVTGGDGSLYHHVTAKYNTNYANHITQITQQLNDGAAVTDYKYDSYGNIIQKTLPVNGKGQRMWYKYRYEPEMNMYVERIDDAWGYRSEQGNFDYRYGIAKEHRDLNNFYYETDVDDLGRITGVRGPNELATGVPYAIAFEYQPLATFGESGITAPAYAVTKHYDIQHPNDDLETVTFVDGFGRAVQVKKDGVVTSASKGNSAKDENVMIVSGRNMYDAFGRVAKAFYPTTEGTGSKSTFNKSFDNVSPTVTVYDVLDRATSVTLPDNSTTTTAYTVDNGNHALVTTVTDALHNVQATHTNGSGKTLKTIQKSGPDGEITTSFEYDGIQRLVRVTDTEGNVTT
;
A
#
# COMPACT_ATOMS: atom_id res chain seq x y z
N MET A 1 21.37 17.22 -15.98
CA MET A 1 21.74 17.03 -14.58
C MET A 1 23.03 16.22 -14.53
N THR A 2 24.02 16.67 -13.81
CA THR A 2 25.34 15.99 -13.68
C THR A 2 25.68 15.90 -12.21
N VAL A 3 26.13 14.73 -11.77
CA VAL A 3 26.64 14.50 -10.40
C VAL A 3 28.06 13.97 -10.52
N THR A 4 29.00 14.68 -9.91
CA THR A 4 30.43 14.30 -9.89
C THR A 4 30.90 14.06 -8.46
N GLY A 5 31.83 13.11 -8.28
CA GLY A 5 32.52 12.90 -7.03
C GLY A 5 33.55 14.02 -6.74
N GLY A 6 34.02 14.09 -5.49
CA GLY A 6 35.07 15.04 -5.07
C GLY A 6 36.42 14.81 -5.79
N ASP A 7 36.65 13.64 -6.37
CA ASP A 7 37.78 13.27 -7.21
C ASP A 7 37.58 13.58 -8.71
N GLY A 8 36.44 14.21 -9.09
CA GLY A 8 36.07 14.50 -10.46
C GLY A 8 35.41 13.34 -11.21
N SER A 9 35.22 12.19 -10.57
CA SER A 9 34.51 11.04 -11.18
C SER A 9 33.07 11.41 -11.51
N LEU A 10 32.60 11.00 -12.69
CA LEU A 10 31.23 11.22 -13.14
C LEU A 10 30.32 10.09 -12.64
N TYR A 11 29.46 10.36 -11.63
CA TYR A 11 28.54 9.36 -11.11
C TYR A 11 27.21 9.35 -11.83
N HIS A 12 26.76 10.50 -12.33
CA HIS A 12 25.46 10.59 -12.99
C HIS A 12 25.46 11.76 -13.99
N HIS A 13 25.08 11.44 -15.23
CA HIS A 13 24.90 12.46 -16.26
C HIS A 13 23.66 12.15 -17.08
N VAL A 14 22.68 13.03 -17.04
CA VAL A 14 21.45 12.93 -17.83
C VAL A 14 21.28 14.18 -18.68
N THR A 15 21.03 13.97 -19.96
CA THR A 15 20.68 15.03 -20.91
C THR A 15 19.31 14.77 -21.50
N ALA A 16 18.60 15.82 -21.88
CA ALA A 16 17.33 15.74 -22.57
C ALA A 16 17.37 16.57 -23.87
N LYS A 17 16.73 16.03 -24.93
CA LYS A 17 16.39 16.79 -26.13
C LYS A 17 14.93 17.15 -26.11
N TYR A 18 14.59 18.31 -26.58
CA TYR A 18 13.24 18.86 -26.59
C TYR A 18 12.77 19.10 -28.01
N ASN A 19 11.47 19.00 -28.25
CA ASN A 19 10.84 19.43 -29.48
C ASN A 19 10.68 20.96 -29.43
N THR A 20 11.22 21.66 -30.43
CA THR A 20 11.13 23.13 -30.53
C THR A 20 9.80 23.61 -31.10
N ASN A 21 9.02 22.73 -31.73
CA ASN A 21 7.77 23.08 -32.37
C ASN A 21 6.53 23.06 -31.47
N TYR A 22 6.60 22.33 -30.35
CA TYR A 22 5.48 22.17 -29.41
C TYR A 22 5.99 22.19 -27.97
N ALA A 23 5.64 23.21 -27.23
CA ALA A 23 5.68 23.32 -25.76
C ALA A 23 6.84 22.61 -25.02
N ASN A 24 8.03 22.54 -25.66
CA ASN A 24 9.22 21.93 -25.04
C ASN A 24 9.04 20.47 -24.56
N HIS A 25 8.30 19.66 -25.29
CA HIS A 25 8.20 18.24 -24.98
C HIS A 25 9.55 17.53 -25.14
N ILE A 26 9.87 16.70 -24.16
CA ILE A 26 11.10 15.90 -24.18
C ILE A 26 10.97 14.80 -25.24
N THR A 27 11.80 14.86 -26.28
CA THR A 27 11.82 13.84 -27.35
C THR A 27 12.83 12.73 -27.10
N GLN A 28 13.86 13.00 -26.29
CA GLN A 28 14.88 12.01 -25.93
C GLN A 28 15.46 12.30 -24.55
N ILE A 29 15.67 11.27 -23.76
CA ILE A 29 16.47 11.30 -22.54
C ILE A 29 17.66 10.37 -22.74
N THR A 30 18.87 10.89 -22.49
CA THR A 30 20.10 10.12 -22.53
C THR A 30 20.73 10.09 -21.13
N GLN A 31 20.87 8.91 -20.57
CA GLN A 31 21.59 8.66 -19.32
C GLN A 31 22.94 8.05 -19.65
N GLN A 32 24.02 8.73 -19.29
CA GLN A 32 25.37 8.25 -19.49
C GLN A 32 25.65 7.09 -18.54
N LEU A 33 26.21 6.01 -19.08
CA LEU A 33 26.67 4.83 -18.36
C LEU A 33 28.18 4.70 -18.52
N ASN A 34 28.84 3.85 -17.73
CA ASN A 34 30.28 3.59 -17.83
C ASN A 34 30.67 3.08 -19.23
N ASP A 35 29.84 2.22 -19.85
CA ASP A 35 30.10 1.55 -21.11
C ASP A 35 29.23 2.06 -22.27
N GLY A 36 28.71 3.30 -22.19
CA GLY A 36 27.88 3.86 -23.23
C GLY A 36 26.76 4.75 -22.69
N ALA A 37 25.60 4.72 -23.34
CA ALA A 37 24.47 5.53 -22.95
C ALA A 37 23.14 4.78 -23.05
N ALA A 38 22.29 4.93 -22.05
CA ALA A 38 20.90 4.48 -22.07
C ALA A 38 20.03 5.60 -22.67
N VAL A 39 19.45 5.35 -23.85
CA VAL A 39 18.66 6.33 -24.60
C VAL A 39 17.20 5.93 -24.60
N THR A 40 16.33 6.82 -24.11
CA THR A 40 14.87 6.69 -24.19
C THR A 40 14.33 7.74 -25.13
N ASP A 41 13.53 7.33 -26.13
CA ASP A 41 12.92 8.24 -27.11
C ASP A 41 11.41 8.32 -26.90
N TYR A 42 10.84 9.50 -27.19
CA TYR A 42 9.41 9.79 -27.12
C TYR A 42 8.92 10.40 -28.43
N LYS A 43 7.70 9.99 -28.83
CA LYS A 43 6.96 10.62 -29.94
C LYS A 43 5.62 11.11 -29.42
N TYR A 44 5.15 12.20 -29.98
CA TYR A 44 3.92 12.88 -29.61
C TYR A 44 2.99 13.04 -30.80
N ASP A 45 1.69 13.10 -30.51
CA ASP A 45 0.67 13.55 -31.48
C ASP A 45 0.56 15.06 -31.51
N SER A 46 -0.41 15.58 -32.30
CA SER A 46 -0.67 17.01 -32.38
C SER A 46 -1.30 17.65 -31.15
N TYR A 47 -1.80 16.83 -30.22
CA TYR A 47 -2.38 17.25 -28.94
C TYR A 47 -1.33 17.29 -27.81
N GLY A 48 -0.13 16.76 -28.06
CA GLY A 48 0.94 16.67 -27.07
C GLY A 48 0.93 15.38 -26.26
N ASN A 49 0.13 14.41 -26.65
CA ASN A 49 0.11 13.10 -26.01
C ASN A 49 1.26 12.23 -26.49
N ILE A 50 1.85 11.45 -25.59
CA ILE A 50 2.89 10.47 -25.94
C ILE A 50 2.26 9.32 -26.71
N ILE A 51 2.56 9.19 -28.01
CA ILE A 51 2.09 8.09 -28.86
C ILE A 51 3.10 6.94 -28.97
N GLN A 52 4.35 7.17 -28.60
CA GLN A 52 5.35 6.11 -28.50
C GLN A 52 6.44 6.46 -27.49
N LYS A 53 6.81 5.49 -26.68
CA LYS A 53 8.00 5.48 -25.81
C LYS A 53 8.89 4.32 -26.22
N THR A 54 10.17 4.57 -26.52
CA THR A 54 11.16 3.54 -26.88
C THR A 54 12.26 3.53 -25.82
N LEU A 55 12.42 2.41 -25.14
CA LEU A 55 13.39 2.24 -24.07
C LEU A 55 14.81 2.04 -24.60
N PRO A 56 15.84 2.11 -23.74
CA PRO A 56 17.22 1.83 -24.12
C PRO A 56 17.41 0.43 -24.73
N VAL A 57 18.51 0.26 -25.42
CA VAL A 57 18.93 -1.03 -25.96
C VAL A 57 19.23 -2.01 -24.82
N ASN A 58 18.70 -3.21 -24.90
CA ASN A 58 19.01 -4.30 -23.96
C ASN A 58 20.32 -5.02 -24.36
N GLY A 59 20.77 -5.97 -23.52
CA GLY A 59 21.99 -6.75 -23.76
C GLY A 59 21.99 -7.59 -25.03
N LYS A 60 20.84 -7.73 -25.74
CA LYS A 60 20.69 -8.43 -27.02
C LYS A 60 20.62 -7.47 -28.23
N GLY A 61 20.86 -6.20 -28.02
CA GLY A 61 20.77 -5.18 -29.08
C GLY A 61 19.33 -4.78 -29.47
N GLN A 62 18.32 -5.19 -28.71
CA GLN A 62 16.91 -4.92 -28.99
C GLN A 62 16.42 -3.74 -28.13
N ARG A 63 15.42 -3.02 -28.65
CA ARG A 63 14.77 -1.94 -27.92
C ARG A 63 13.30 -2.26 -27.69
N MET A 64 12.89 -2.25 -26.44
CA MET A 64 11.49 -2.31 -26.04
C MET A 64 10.83 -0.98 -26.40
N TRP A 65 9.62 -1.03 -26.94
CA TRP A 65 8.79 0.14 -27.15
C TRP A 65 7.36 -0.12 -26.74
N TYR A 66 6.67 0.95 -26.36
CA TYR A 66 5.23 1.00 -26.15
C TYR A 66 4.64 2.03 -27.10
N LYS A 67 3.54 1.69 -27.77
CA LYS A 67 2.72 2.60 -28.58
C LYS A 67 1.39 2.79 -27.91
N TYR A 68 0.96 4.02 -27.84
CA TYR A 68 -0.28 4.43 -27.21
C TYR A 68 -1.22 4.98 -28.29
N ARG A 69 -2.47 4.53 -28.28
CA ARG A 69 -3.56 5.10 -29.04
C ARG A 69 -4.55 5.72 -28.08
N TYR A 70 -4.92 6.94 -28.35
CA TYR A 70 -5.91 7.67 -27.58
C TYR A 70 -7.27 7.56 -28.24
N GLU A 71 -8.34 7.60 -27.44
CA GLU A 71 -9.71 7.63 -27.94
C GLU A 71 -9.94 8.92 -28.78
N PRO A 72 -10.76 8.83 -29.84
CA PRO A 72 -10.84 9.91 -30.84
C PRO A 72 -11.72 11.09 -30.42
N GLU A 73 -12.53 10.98 -29.37
CA GLU A 73 -13.51 11.99 -28.98
C GLU A 73 -12.88 13.14 -28.21
N MET A 74 -12.14 12.83 -27.15
CA MET A 74 -11.48 13.83 -26.30
C MET A 74 -9.97 13.87 -26.50
N ASN A 75 -9.37 12.82 -27.05
CA ASN A 75 -7.92 12.64 -27.24
C ASN A 75 -7.13 12.75 -25.91
N MET A 76 -7.73 12.36 -24.81
CA MET A 76 -7.15 12.44 -23.46
C MET A 76 -6.86 11.07 -22.84
N TYR A 77 -7.67 10.06 -23.17
CA TYR A 77 -7.58 8.76 -22.55
C TYR A 77 -6.95 7.75 -23.48
N VAL A 78 -5.99 6.97 -22.95
CA VAL A 78 -5.36 5.90 -23.74
C VAL A 78 -6.37 4.77 -23.89
N GLU A 79 -6.79 4.46 -25.12
CA GLU A 79 -7.68 3.34 -25.39
C GLU A 79 -6.94 2.06 -25.72
N ARG A 80 -5.63 2.15 -26.11
CA ARG A 80 -4.85 0.97 -26.47
C ARG A 80 -3.37 1.19 -26.25
N ILE A 81 -2.72 0.16 -25.73
CA ILE A 81 -1.27 0.07 -25.59
C ILE A 81 -0.80 -1.19 -26.32
N ASP A 82 0.13 -1.03 -27.27
CA ASP A 82 0.84 -2.12 -27.92
C ASP A 82 2.31 -2.09 -27.50
N ASP A 83 2.93 -3.25 -27.36
CA ASP A 83 4.35 -3.38 -27.05
C ASP A 83 5.17 -4.01 -28.19
N ALA A 84 6.50 -4.07 -28.01
CA ALA A 84 7.43 -4.59 -29.00
C ALA A 84 7.33 -6.12 -29.22
N TRP A 85 6.67 -6.86 -28.33
CA TRP A 85 6.48 -8.29 -28.41
C TRP A 85 5.10 -8.71 -28.93
N GLY A 86 4.27 -7.72 -29.25
CA GLY A 86 2.93 -7.96 -29.78
C GLY A 86 1.85 -8.11 -28.72
N TYR A 87 2.17 -7.87 -27.45
CA TYR A 87 1.15 -7.79 -26.41
C TYR A 87 0.36 -6.49 -26.53
N ARG A 88 -0.91 -6.59 -26.18
CA ARG A 88 -1.86 -5.49 -26.28
C ARG A 88 -2.77 -5.47 -25.08
N SER A 89 -3.00 -4.27 -24.54
CA SER A 89 -4.12 -3.99 -23.65
C SER A 89 -5.01 -2.92 -24.26
N GLU A 90 -6.32 -3.02 -24.00
CA GLU A 90 -7.32 -2.08 -24.51
C GLU A 90 -8.27 -1.67 -23.39
N GLN A 91 -8.79 -0.46 -23.49
CA GLN A 91 -9.88 0.03 -22.64
C GLN A 91 -10.80 0.91 -23.46
N GLY A 92 -12.07 0.94 -23.10
CA GLY A 92 -13.08 1.61 -23.89
C GLY A 92 -14.34 1.94 -23.12
N ASN A 93 -15.38 2.39 -23.85
CA ASN A 93 -16.65 2.78 -23.28
C ASN A 93 -16.49 3.77 -22.12
N PHE A 94 -15.75 4.87 -22.39
CA PHE A 94 -15.40 5.86 -21.38
C PHE A 94 -16.61 6.65 -20.91
N ASP A 95 -16.74 6.76 -19.59
CA ASP A 95 -17.55 7.82 -19.00
C ASP A 95 -16.69 9.08 -18.87
N TYR A 96 -16.80 9.99 -19.83
CA TYR A 96 -15.98 11.20 -19.90
C TYR A 96 -16.20 12.19 -18.76
N ARG A 97 -17.36 12.11 -18.05
CA ARG A 97 -17.62 12.94 -16.85
C ARG A 97 -16.62 12.65 -15.74
N TYR A 98 -16.16 11.40 -15.65
CA TYR A 98 -15.31 10.91 -14.58
C TYR A 98 -13.97 10.34 -15.06
N GLY A 99 -13.79 10.21 -16.38
CA GLY A 99 -12.57 9.64 -16.95
C GLY A 99 -12.42 8.13 -16.72
N ILE A 100 -13.51 7.41 -16.59
CA ILE A 100 -13.53 5.98 -16.26
C ILE A 100 -13.79 5.17 -17.52
N ALA A 101 -12.90 4.23 -17.84
CA ALA A 101 -13.14 3.21 -18.84
C ALA A 101 -14.04 2.12 -18.24
N LYS A 102 -15.19 1.84 -18.86
CA LYS A 102 -16.11 0.79 -18.41
C LYS A 102 -15.78 -0.58 -19.00
N GLU A 103 -14.96 -0.63 -20.01
CA GLU A 103 -14.49 -1.86 -20.64
C GLU A 103 -12.98 -1.90 -20.62
N HIS A 104 -12.44 -3.04 -20.30
CA HIS A 104 -10.99 -3.30 -20.27
C HIS A 104 -10.69 -4.66 -20.88
N ARG A 105 -9.56 -4.74 -21.61
CA ARG A 105 -9.01 -5.98 -22.15
C ARG A 105 -7.55 -6.09 -21.77
N ASP A 106 -7.20 -7.15 -21.06
CA ASP A 106 -5.84 -7.35 -20.58
C ASP A 106 -4.89 -7.95 -21.64
N LEU A 107 -3.63 -8.15 -21.27
CA LEU A 107 -2.59 -8.71 -22.13
C LEU A 107 -2.86 -10.16 -22.56
N ASN A 108 -3.68 -10.91 -21.81
CA ASN A 108 -4.09 -12.27 -22.09
C ASN A 108 -5.37 -12.32 -22.94
N ASN A 109 -5.86 -11.18 -23.37
CA ASN A 109 -7.06 -11.05 -24.17
C ASN A 109 -8.37 -11.33 -23.42
N PHE A 110 -8.36 -11.20 -22.08
CA PHE A 110 -9.55 -11.32 -21.27
C PHE A 110 -10.28 -9.98 -21.16
N TYR A 111 -11.62 -10.03 -21.24
CA TYR A 111 -12.49 -8.89 -21.09
C TYR A 111 -12.96 -8.73 -19.65
N TYR A 112 -13.06 -7.48 -19.25
CA TYR A 112 -13.63 -7.05 -17.98
C TYR A 112 -14.59 -5.89 -18.24
N GLU A 113 -15.66 -5.84 -17.49
CA GLU A 113 -16.62 -4.73 -17.49
C GLU A 113 -16.75 -4.14 -16.10
N THR A 114 -16.94 -2.83 -16.04
CA THR A 114 -17.08 -2.06 -14.80
C THR A 114 -18.37 -1.23 -14.90
N ASP A 115 -19.25 -1.40 -13.93
CA ASP A 115 -20.43 -0.56 -13.76
C ASP A 115 -20.10 0.61 -12.83
N VAL A 116 -20.68 1.78 -13.10
CA VAL A 116 -20.51 2.98 -12.29
C VAL A 116 -21.88 3.62 -12.02
N ASP A 117 -22.00 4.27 -10.87
CA ASP A 117 -23.17 5.08 -10.52
C ASP A 117 -23.09 6.51 -11.11
N ASP A 118 -24.13 7.30 -10.85
CA ASP A 118 -24.21 8.69 -11.32
C ASP A 118 -23.19 9.64 -10.67
N LEU A 119 -22.45 9.19 -9.68
CA LEU A 119 -21.34 9.92 -9.05
C LEU A 119 -19.97 9.42 -9.52
N GLY A 120 -19.92 8.48 -10.48
CA GLY A 120 -18.69 7.90 -11.00
C GLY A 120 -18.04 6.87 -10.06
N ARG A 121 -18.76 6.36 -9.05
CA ARG A 121 -18.23 5.31 -8.17
C ARG A 121 -18.50 3.95 -8.80
N ILE A 122 -17.51 3.05 -8.71
CA ILE A 122 -17.67 1.67 -9.20
C ILE A 122 -18.73 0.95 -8.37
N THR A 123 -19.72 0.34 -9.04
CA THR A 123 -20.78 -0.43 -8.41
C THR A 123 -20.70 -1.93 -8.72
N GLY A 124 -20.01 -2.31 -9.79
CA GLY A 124 -19.84 -3.70 -10.15
C GLY A 124 -18.64 -3.92 -11.07
N VAL A 125 -18.05 -5.09 -10.97
CA VAL A 125 -16.99 -5.54 -11.87
C VAL A 125 -17.31 -6.96 -12.31
N ARG A 126 -17.29 -7.20 -13.61
CA ARG A 126 -17.42 -8.51 -14.24
C ARG A 126 -16.12 -8.89 -14.91
N GLY A 127 -15.65 -10.07 -14.64
CA GLY A 127 -14.52 -10.69 -15.33
C GLY A 127 -14.97 -11.64 -16.45
N PRO A 128 -14.00 -12.33 -17.09
CA PRO A 128 -14.30 -13.24 -18.18
C PRO A 128 -15.30 -14.35 -17.85
N ASN A 129 -15.26 -14.86 -16.63
CA ASN A 129 -16.16 -15.95 -16.19
C ASN A 129 -17.61 -15.44 -16.06
N GLU A 130 -17.79 -14.29 -15.42
CA GLU A 130 -19.10 -13.68 -15.22
C GLU A 130 -19.73 -13.27 -16.56
N LEU A 131 -18.93 -12.71 -17.47
CA LEU A 131 -19.37 -12.36 -18.81
C LEU A 131 -19.78 -13.59 -19.63
N ALA A 132 -19.07 -14.71 -19.48
CA ALA A 132 -19.37 -15.97 -20.17
C ALA A 132 -20.61 -16.68 -19.61
N THR A 133 -20.86 -16.56 -18.31
CA THR A 133 -21.94 -17.30 -17.61
C THR A 133 -23.19 -16.44 -17.34
N GLY A 134 -23.10 -15.12 -17.55
CA GLY A 134 -24.19 -14.18 -17.28
C GLY A 134 -24.41 -13.89 -15.79
N VAL A 135 -23.42 -14.17 -14.96
CA VAL A 135 -23.42 -13.82 -13.53
C VAL A 135 -23.34 -12.28 -13.39
N PRO A 136 -24.09 -11.66 -12.46
CA PRO A 136 -24.23 -10.21 -12.42
C PRO A 136 -22.92 -9.47 -12.10
N TYR A 137 -22.02 -10.05 -11.34
CA TYR A 137 -20.72 -9.49 -10.96
C TYR A 137 -19.78 -10.55 -10.38
N ALA A 138 -18.47 -10.31 -10.45
CA ALA A 138 -17.47 -10.96 -9.61
C ALA A 138 -17.33 -10.22 -8.27
N ILE A 139 -17.36 -8.88 -8.35
CA ILE A 139 -17.33 -7.98 -7.19
C ILE A 139 -18.39 -6.90 -7.40
N ALA A 140 -19.19 -6.62 -6.37
CA ALA A 140 -20.11 -5.48 -6.35
C ALA A 140 -19.86 -4.58 -5.14
N PHE A 141 -20.23 -3.30 -5.28
CA PHE A 141 -20.08 -2.30 -4.24
C PHE A 141 -21.40 -1.59 -3.99
N GLU A 142 -21.77 -1.44 -2.71
CA GLU A 142 -22.89 -0.62 -2.27
C GLU A 142 -22.37 0.49 -1.39
N TYR A 143 -22.93 1.69 -1.53
CA TYR A 143 -22.48 2.85 -0.79
C TYR A 143 -23.58 3.45 0.04
N GLN A 144 -23.32 3.63 1.33
CA GLN A 144 -24.14 4.43 2.24
C GLN A 144 -23.32 5.66 2.67
N PRO A 145 -23.32 6.75 1.87
CA PRO A 145 -22.40 7.85 2.08
C PRO A 145 -22.80 8.77 3.23
N LEU A 146 -24.02 8.67 3.71
CA LEU A 146 -24.55 9.52 4.76
C LEU A 146 -24.58 8.77 6.09
N ALA A 147 -23.98 9.37 7.11
CA ALA A 147 -24.16 8.91 8.48
C ALA A 147 -25.64 9.08 8.91
N THR A 148 -26.15 8.13 9.69
CA THR A 148 -27.46 8.25 10.31
C THR A 148 -27.34 8.83 11.70
N PHE A 149 -28.28 9.72 12.08
CA PHE A 149 -28.29 10.41 13.35
C PHE A 149 -29.54 10.00 14.14
N GLY A 150 -29.39 9.82 15.45
CA GLY A 150 -30.46 9.69 16.42
C GLY A 150 -30.40 10.83 17.43
N GLU A 151 -31.27 10.79 18.43
CA GLU A 151 -31.33 11.81 19.49
C GLU A 151 -30.00 12.02 20.24
N SER A 152 -29.19 10.97 20.32
CA SER A 152 -27.87 10.97 21.02
C SER A 152 -26.66 11.16 20.08
N GLY A 153 -26.86 11.62 18.84
CA GLY A 153 -25.80 11.79 17.84
C GLY A 153 -25.76 10.71 16.78
N ILE A 154 -24.58 10.40 16.22
CA ILE A 154 -24.42 9.43 15.13
C ILE A 154 -24.86 8.02 15.58
N THR A 155 -25.85 7.46 14.92
CA THR A 155 -26.31 6.08 15.12
C THR A 155 -25.51 5.08 14.28
N ALA A 156 -25.20 5.43 13.04
CA ALA A 156 -24.27 4.69 12.20
C ALA A 156 -23.44 5.66 11.36
N PRO A 157 -22.10 5.51 11.31
CA PRO A 157 -21.25 6.23 10.36
C PRO A 157 -21.61 5.87 8.92
N ALA A 158 -21.09 6.62 7.95
CA ALA A 158 -21.12 6.24 6.55
C ALA A 158 -20.37 4.89 6.37
N TYR A 159 -20.81 4.09 5.40
CA TYR A 159 -20.17 2.80 5.12
C TYR A 159 -20.28 2.42 3.64
N ALA A 160 -19.43 1.48 3.24
CA ALA A 160 -19.53 0.79 1.98
C ALA A 160 -19.54 -0.73 2.21
N VAL A 161 -20.27 -1.44 1.34
CA VAL A 161 -20.30 -2.90 1.31
C VAL A 161 -19.56 -3.35 0.06
N THR A 162 -18.61 -4.25 0.21
CA THR A 162 -18.01 -5.00 -0.89
C THR A 162 -18.59 -6.40 -0.87
N LYS A 163 -19.11 -6.86 -2.01
CA LYS A 163 -19.70 -8.19 -2.20
C LYS A 163 -18.83 -8.96 -3.18
N HIS A 164 -18.42 -10.15 -2.80
CA HIS A 164 -17.80 -11.11 -3.71
C HIS A 164 -18.83 -12.20 -4.01
N TYR A 165 -19.11 -12.39 -5.29
CA TYR A 165 -20.03 -13.44 -5.71
C TYR A 165 -19.51 -14.82 -5.32
N ASP A 166 -20.34 -15.59 -4.60
CA ASP A 166 -20.01 -16.98 -4.28
C ASP A 166 -20.76 -17.93 -5.22
N ILE A 167 -20.04 -18.57 -6.12
CA ILE A 167 -20.61 -19.54 -7.08
C ILE A 167 -21.23 -20.77 -6.39
N GLN A 168 -20.78 -21.10 -5.17
CA GLN A 168 -21.33 -22.23 -4.40
C GLN A 168 -22.61 -21.83 -3.66
N HIS A 169 -22.75 -20.55 -3.33
CA HIS A 169 -23.90 -20.00 -2.63
C HIS A 169 -24.42 -18.74 -3.36
N PRO A 170 -25.05 -18.88 -4.54
CA PRO A 170 -25.38 -17.74 -5.42
C PRO A 170 -26.32 -16.67 -4.84
N ASN A 171 -26.94 -16.95 -3.70
CA ASN A 171 -27.81 -16.02 -2.98
C ASN A 171 -27.22 -15.51 -1.66
N ASP A 172 -25.96 -15.80 -1.40
CA ASP A 172 -25.24 -15.46 -0.16
C ASP A 172 -23.79 -15.06 -0.48
N ASP A 173 -23.63 -13.81 -0.93
CA ASP A 173 -22.32 -13.24 -1.26
C ASP A 173 -21.42 -13.15 -0.03
N LEU A 174 -20.12 -13.26 -0.25
CA LEU A 174 -19.14 -12.95 0.79
C LEU A 174 -19.00 -11.43 0.95
N GLU A 175 -19.52 -10.91 2.05
CA GLU A 175 -19.63 -9.48 2.26
C GLU A 175 -18.56 -8.92 3.21
N THR A 176 -18.09 -7.72 2.89
CA THR A 176 -17.26 -6.90 3.78
C THR A 176 -17.87 -5.51 3.88
N VAL A 177 -18.19 -5.09 5.10
CA VAL A 177 -18.76 -3.76 5.38
C VAL A 177 -17.69 -2.91 6.07
N THR A 178 -17.34 -1.78 5.47
CA THR A 178 -16.35 -0.85 6.03
C THR A 178 -17.06 0.45 6.44
N PHE A 179 -17.06 0.74 7.74
CA PHE A 179 -17.55 1.98 8.30
C PHE A 179 -16.43 3.01 8.37
N VAL A 180 -16.73 4.24 7.98
CA VAL A 180 -15.77 5.35 7.95
C VAL A 180 -16.24 6.53 8.78
N ASP A 181 -15.30 7.29 9.34
CA ASP A 181 -15.59 8.55 9.99
C ASP A 181 -15.68 9.71 8.98
N GLY A 182 -15.93 10.94 9.49
CA GLY A 182 -16.02 12.14 8.67
C GLY A 182 -14.74 12.55 7.94
N PHE A 183 -13.61 11.90 8.23
CA PHE A 183 -12.32 12.08 7.57
C PHE A 183 -11.99 10.94 6.58
N GLY A 184 -12.93 10.00 6.37
CA GLY A 184 -12.74 8.85 5.48
C GLY A 184 -11.86 7.75 6.09
N ARG A 185 -11.58 7.77 7.39
CA ARG A 185 -10.79 6.73 8.06
C ARG A 185 -11.69 5.57 8.46
N ALA A 186 -11.24 4.33 8.23
CA ALA A 186 -11.96 3.15 8.70
C ALA A 186 -12.01 3.11 10.22
N VAL A 187 -13.22 3.08 10.78
CA VAL A 187 -13.47 2.99 12.24
C VAL A 187 -13.99 1.64 12.65
N GLN A 188 -14.48 0.84 11.71
CA GLN A 188 -14.90 -0.54 11.93
C GLN A 188 -15.01 -1.26 10.58
N VAL A 189 -14.62 -2.53 10.56
CA VAL A 189 -14.81 -3.41 9.41
C VAL A 189 -15.55 -4.67 9.91
N LYS A 190 -16.59 -5.06 9.19
CA LYS A 190 -17.29 -6.33 9.39
C LYS A 190 -17.11 -7.20 8.17
N LYS A 191 -16.80 -8.47 8.39
CA LYS A 191 -16.58 -9.42 7.31
C LYS A 191 -17.28 -10.74 7.63
N ASP A 192 -17.90 -11.34 6.62
CA ASP A 192 -18.42 -12.69 6.73
C ASP A 192 -17.33 -13.67 7.13
N GLY A 193 -17.69 -14.57 8.02
CA GLY A 193 -16.80 -15.59 8.51
C GLY A 193 -17.55 -16.74 9.18
N VAL A 194 -16.82 -17.81 9.45
CA VAL A 194 -17.32 -18.99 10.17
C VAL A 194 -16.52 -19.16 11.44
N VAL A 195 -17.19 -19.37 12.55
CA VAL A 195 -16.57 -19.73 13.81
C VAL A 195 -16.97 -21.15 14.16
N THR A 196 -15.97 -22.01 14.33
CA THR A 196 -16.17 -23.37 14.78
C THR A 196 -16.10 -23.40 16.31
N SER A 197 -17.20 -23.69 16.96
CA SER A 197 -17.26 -23.91 18.40
C SER A 197 -17.18 -25.40 18.72
N ALA A 198 -16.23 -25.78 19.57
CA ALA A 198 -16.11 -27.12 20.10
C ALA A 198 -16.14 -27.09 21.63
N SER A 199 -17.12 -27.76 22.23
CA SER A 199 -17.15 -28.00 23.68
C SER A 199 -16.66 -29.43 23.99
N LYS A 200 -15.96 -29.62 25.08
CA LYS A 200 -15.47 -30.94 25.50
C LYS A 200 -16.65 -31.94 25.57
N GLY A 201 -16.63 -32.94 24.68
CA GLY A 201 -17.68 -33.97 24.59
C GLY A 201 -18.77 -33.73 23.54
N ASN A 202 -18.78 -32.57 22.82
CA ASN A 202 -19.71 -32.29 21.75
C ASN A 202 -19.00 -32.23 20.41
N SER A 203 -19.72 -32.57 19.32
CA SER A 203 -19.21 -32.35 17.97
C SER A 203 -18.98 -30.85 17.72
N ALA A 204 -17.92 -30.52 17.00
CA ALA A 204 -17.68 -29.17 16.52
C ALA A 204 -18.88 -28.66 15.68
N LYS A 205 -19.31 -27.44 15.94
CA LYS A 205 -20.41 -26.80 15.21
C LYS A 205 -19.89 -25.53 14.57
N ASP A 206 -20.10 -25.39 13.28
CA ASP A 206 -19.82 -24.19 12.54
C ASP A 206 -21.03 -23.23 12.61
N GLU A 207 -20.73 -21.96 12.80
CA GLU A 207 -21.71 -20.88 12.86
C GLU A 207 -21.25 -19.72 11.97
N ASN A 208 -22.12 -19.29 11.06
CA ASN A 208 -21.88 -18.11 10.23
C ASN A 208 -22.02 -16.86 11.08
N VAL A 209 -21.04 -15.99 11.02
CA VAL A 209 -20.95 -14.76 11.81
C VAL A 209 -20.38 -13.62 10.99
N MET A 210 -20.63 -12.37 11.45
CA MET A 210 -19.83 -11.22 11.06
C MET A 210 -18.65 -11.09 12.02
N ILE A 211 -17.44 -11.17 11.50
CA ILE A 211 -16.22 -10.84 12.25
C ILE A 211 -16.07 -9.32 12.23
N VAL A 212 -16.20 -8.72 13.40
CA VAL A 212 -16.06 -7.25 13.60
C VAL A 212 -14.62 -6.95 14.00
N SER A 213 -13.92 -6.18 13.18
CA SER A 213 -12.52 -5.80 13.35
C SER A 213 -12.29 -4.32 13.04
N GLY A 214 -11.05 -3.85 13.17
CA GLY A 214 -10.69 -2.47 12.83
C GLY A 214 -11.38 -1.42 13.70
N ARG A 215 -11.87 -1.79 14.88
CA ARG A 215 -12.43 -0.85 15.84
C ARG A 215 -11.29 -0.04 16.44
N ASN A 216 -11.09 1.16 15.87
CA ASN A 216 -10.01 2.05 16.22
C ASN A 216 -10.54 3.34 16.86
N MET A 217 -9.81 3.83 17.86
CA MET A 217 -9.98 5.20 18.37
C MET A 217 -8.75 6.01 17.97
N TYR A 218 -9.02 7.17 17.41
CA TYR A 218 -7.98 8.09 16.95
C TYR A 218 -7.75 9.20 17.96
N ASP A 219 -6.50 9.69 18.04
CA ASP A 219 -6.19 10.92 18.78
C ASP A 219 -6.55 12.16 17.96
N ALA A 220 -6.31 13.35 18.54
CA ALA A 220 -6.60 14.64 17.91
C ALA A 220 -5.80 14.89 16.61
N PHE A 221 -4.71 14.15 16.39
CA PHE A 221 -3.87 14.22 15.20
C PHE A 221 -4.23 13.16 14.15
N GLY A 222 -5.23 12.32 14.43
CA GLY A 222 -5.69 11.28 13.51
C GLY A 222 -4.88 9.99 13.55
N ARG A 223 -4.06 9.78 14.57
CA ARG A 223 -3.29 8.55 14.77
C ARG A 223 -4.09 7.55 15.60
N VAL A 224 -3.91 6.26 15.36
CA VAL A 224 -4.61 5.21 16.11
C VAL A 224 -4.06 5.13 17.54
N ALA A 225 -4.77 5.72 18.48
CA ALA A 225 -4.41 5.68 19.91
C ALA A 225 -4.82 4.38 20.59
N LYS A 226 -5.95 3.77 20.16
CA LYS A 226 -6.41 2.47 20.68
C LYS A 226 -6.91 1.61 19.51
N ALA A 227 -6.46 0.37 19.46
CA ALA A 227 -6.91 -0.65 18.51
C ALA A 227 -7.54 -1.81 19.28
N PHE A 228 -8.83 -2.08 19.05
CA PHE A 228 -9.55 -3.15 19.72
C PHE A 228 -9.45 -4.46 18.93
N TYR A 229 -9.48 -5.56 19.66
CA TYR A 229 -9.39 -6.89 19.07
C TYR A 229 -10.69 -7.27 18.35
N PRO A 230 -10.62 -8.17 17.36
CA PRO A 230 -11.81 -8.66 16.68
C PRO A 230 -12.80 -9.35 17.64
N THR A 231 -14.09 -9.17 17.33
CA THR A 231 -15.19 -9.88 17.98
C THR A 231 -16.15 -10.41 16.92
N THR A 232 -17.13 -11.20 17.30
CA THR A 232 -18.13 -11.77 16.38
C THR A 232 -19.52 -11.26 16.70
N GLU A 233 -20.37 -11.18 15.66
CA GLU A 233 -21.78 -10.84 15.75
C GLU A 233 -22.57 -11.75 14.81
N GLY A 234 -23.89 -11.83 15.01
CA GLY A 234 -24.77 -12.51 14.05
C GLY A 234 -24.76 -11.83 12.68
N THR A 235 -24.93 -12.62 11.60
CA THR A 235 -24.91 -12.15 10.20
C THR A 235 -25.93 -11.03 9.90
N GLY A 236 -27.06 -11.01 10.62
CA GLY A 236 -28.07 -9.94 10.49
C GLY A 236 -27.61 -8.54 10.94
N SER A 237 -26.45 -8.40 11.59
CA SER A 237 -25.93 -7.13 12.09
C SER A 237 -24.98 -6.41 11.11
N LYS A 238 -24.80 -6.91 9.89
CA LYS A 238 -23.78 -6.45 8.94
C LYS A 238 -23.79 -4.93 8.71
N SER A 239 -24.94 -4.31 8.54
CA SER A 239 -25.07 -2.86 8.32
C SER A 239 -25.24 -2.03 9.60
N THR A 240 -25.16 -2.66 10.79
CA THR A 240 -25.31 -1.99 12.07
C THR A 240 -23.94 -1.70 12.67
N PHE A 241 -23.63 -0.43 12.94
CA PHE A 241 -22.35 -0.07 13.59
C PHE A 241 -22.31 -0.59 15.03
N ASN A 242 -21.32 -1.39 15.39
CA ASN A 242 -21.13 -1.85 16.75
C ASN A 242 -20.51 -0.72 17.60
N LYS A 243 -21.27 -0.20 18.54
CA LYS A 243 -20.83 0.84 19.47
C LYS A 243 -20.20 0.27 20.74
N SER A 244 -20.38 -1.02 20.99
CA SER A 244 -19.83 -1.71 22.16
C SER A 244 -18.47 -2.28 21.83
N PHE A 245 -17.50 -2.00 22.67
CA PHE A 245 -16.19 -2.62 22.61
C PHE A 245 -16.25 -3.86 23.50
N ASP A 246 -15.44 -4.88 23.17
CA ASP A 246 -15.37 -6.11 23.97
C ASP A 246 -14.72 -5.84 25.34
N ASN A 247 -14.73 -6.86 26.18
CA ASN A 247 -14.14 -6.80 27.54
C ASN A 247 -12.61 -6.92 27.52
N VAL A 248 -12.00 -7.16 26.35
CA VAL A 248 -10.55 -7.22 26.22
C VAL A 248 -10.04 -5.79 26.04
N SER A 249 -9.07 -5.39 26.85
CA SER A 249 -8.42 -4.10 26.71
C SER A 249 -7.82 -3.95 25.32
N PRO A 250 -7.85 -2.74 24.71
CA PRO A 250 -7.24 -2.52 23.41
C PRO A 250 -5.72 -2.50 23.50
N THR A 251 -5.05 -2.67 22.39
CA THR A 251 -3.68 -2.19 22.24
C THR A 251 -3.69 -0.67 22.27
N VAL A 252 -2.90 -0.07 23.17
CA VAL A 252 -2.78 1.39 23.33
C VAL A 252 -1.41 1.84 22.81
N THR A 253 -1.41 2.82 21.90
CA THR A 253 -0.19 3.39 21.36
C THR A 253 -0.09 4.86 21.74
N VAL A 254 1.07 5.26 22.27
CA VAL A 254 1.42 6.67 22.57
C VAL A 254 2.45 7.14 21.55
N TYR A 255 2.29 8.37 21.10
CA TYR A 255 3.15 8.95 20.07
C TYR A 255 3.85 10.21 20.57
N ASP A 256 5.01 10.51 20.00
CA ASP A 256 5.66 11.80 20.15
C ASP A 256 5.12 12.85 19.13
N VAL A 257 5.71 14.04 19.17
CA VAL A 257 5.35 15.16 18.27
C VAL A 257 5.75 14.96 16.81
N LEU A 258 6.58 13.94 16.52
CA LEU A 258 7.01 13.56 15.18
C LEU A 258 6.26 12.32 14.68
N ASP A 259 5.12 11.98 15.27
CA ASP A 259 4.27 10.83 14.94
C ASP A 259 4.95 9.46 15.11
N ARG A 260 6.02 9.39 15.91
CA ARG A 260 6.71 8.14 16.21
C ARG A 260 6.11 7.50 17.47
N ALA A 261 5.84 6.20 17.43
CA ALA A 261 5.34 5.47 18.60
C ALA A 261 6.42 5.43 19.70
N THR A 262 6.08 5.92 20.89
CA THR A 262 6.97 5.91 22.07
C THR A 262 6.60 4.83 23.06
N SER A 263 5.35 4.35 23.03
CA SER A 263 4.89 3.25 23.88
C SER A 263 3.77 2.48 23.19
N VAL A 264 3.81 1.16 23.30
CA VAL A 264 2.73 0.25 22.90
C VAL A 264 2.42 -0.67 24.07
N THR A 265 1.19 -0.58 24.56
CA THR A 265 0.69 -1.44 25.66
C THR A 265 -0.33 -2.44 25.12
N LEU A 266 -0.11 -3.72 25.33
CA LEU A 266 -0.99 -4.81 24.93
C LEU A 266 -2.11 -5.06 25.97
N PRO A 267 -3.14 -5.87 25.65
CA PRO A 267 -4.26 -6.14 26.56
C PRO A 267 -3.88 -6.78 27.88
N ASP A 268 -2.79 -7.51 27.94
CA ASP A 268 -2.23 -8.12 29.15
C ASP A 268 -1.41 -7.14 30.01
N ASN A 269 -1.40 -5.85 29.65
CA ASN A 269 -0.60 -4.76 30.23
C ASN A 269 0.91 -4.90 29.97
N SER A 270 1.35 -5.82 29.14
CA SER A 270 2.73 -5.83 28.69
C SER A 270 3.00 -4.59 27.85
N THR A 271 4.12 -3.90 28.10
CA THR A 271 4.42 -2.62 27.45
C THR A 271 5.80 -2.67 26.81
N THR A 272 5.85 -2.29 25.55
CA THR A 272 7.09 -2.00 24.83
C THR A 272 7.24 -0.49 24.72
N THR A 273 8.41 0.04 25.10
CA THR A 273 8.73 1.47 24.97
C THR A 273 9.81 1.70 23.92
N THR A 274 9.73 2.82 23.22
CA THR A 274 10.73 3.25 22.24
C THR A 274 11.19 4.66 22.57
N ALA A 275 12.49 4.83 22.79
CA ALA A 275 13.13 6.12 23.01
C ALA A 275 13.94 6.50 21.76
N TYR A 276 13.88 7.79 21.39
CA TYR A 276 14.64 8.36 20.29
C TYR A 276 15.60 9.42 20.84
N THR A 277 16.90 9.20 20.66
CA THR A 277 17.95 10.11 21.12
C THR A 277 18.97 10.35 20.01
N VAL A 278 19.89 11.27 20.23
CA VAL A 278 20.98 11.57 19.30
C VAL A 278 22.32 11.25 19.98
N ASP A 279 23.12 10.45 19.31
CA ASP A 279 24.53 10.26 19.66
C ASP A 279 25.37 11.31 18.89
N ASN A 280 25.70 12.41 19.57
CA ASN A 280 26.45 13.51 18.96
C ASN A 280 27.88 13.10 18.62
N GLY A 281 28.48 12.16 19.37
CA GLY A 281 29.85 11.71 19.12
C GLY A 281 29.99 10.92 17.82
N ASN A 282 28.99 10.14 17.48
CA ASN A 282 28.95 9.33 16.26
C ASN A 282 28.01 9.88 15.18
N HIS A 283 27.45 11.07 15.39
CA HIS A 283 26.48 11.69 14.46
C HIS A 283 25.34 10.75 14.04
N ALA A 284 24.80 10.01 15.03
CA ALA A 284 23.80 8.99 14.81
C ALA A 284 22.48 9.29 15.54
N LEU A 285 21.36 8.95 14.91
CA LEU A 285 20.07 8.80 15.59
C LEU A 285 20.08 7.43 16.30
N VAL A 286 19.74 7.42 17.58
CA VAL A 286 19.63 6.20 18.38
C VAL A 286 18.18 5.92 18.67
N THR A 287 17.71 4.76 18.21
CA THR A 287 16.39 4.22 18.56
C THR A 287 16.59 3.10 19.56
N THR A 288 16.06 3.26 20.76
CA THR A 288 16.15 2.28 21.85
C THR A 288 14.76 1.69 22.10
N VAL A 289 14.60 0.40 21.90
CA VAL A 289 13.38 -0.36 22.20
C VAL A 289 13.60 -1.17 23.47
N THR A 290 12.68 -1.07 24.42
CA THR A 290 12.66 -1.88 25.64
C THR A 290 11.36 -2.68 25.65
N ASP A 291 11.45 -4.00 25.69
CA ASP A 291 10.29 -4.89 25.76
C ASP A 291 9.73 -5.02 27.17
N ALA A 292 8.62 -5.76 27.33
CA ALA A 292 7.97 -5.99 28.62
C ALA A 292 8.80 -6.83 29.61
N LEU A 293 9.80 -7.54 29.14
CA LEU A 293 10.76 -8.30 29.95
C LEU A 293 12.02 -7.49 30.28
N HIS A 294 12.02 -6.19 29.93
CA HIS A 294 13.14 -5.28 30.09
C HIS A 294 14.39 -5.61 29.24
N ASN A 295 14.23 -6.43 28.20
CA ASN A 295 15.30 -6.55 27.21
C ASN A 295 15.39 -5.26 26.40
N VAL A 296 16.61 -4.82 26.13
CA VAL A 296 16.87 -3.56 25.44
C VAL A 296 17.56 -3.82 24.12
N GLN A 297 17.05 -3.21 23.06
CA GLN A 297 17.69 -3.16 21.75
C GLN A 297 17.89 -1.71 21.35
N ALA A 298 19.13 -1.28 21.13
CA ALA A 298 19.47 0.04 20.62
C ALA A 298 20.05 -0.07 19.19
N THR A 299 19.57 0.77 18.29
CA THR A 299 20.05 0.88 16.90
C THR A 299 20.54 2.28 16.65
N HIS A 300 21.79 2.42 16.24
CA HIS A 300 22.40 3.68 15.85
C HIS A 300 22.36 3.79 14.32
N THR A 301 21.77 4.86 13.80
CA THR A 301 21.56 5.08 12.37
C THR A 301 22.16 6.42 11.97
N ASN A 302 22.96 6.47 10.90
CA ASN A 302 23.52 7.72 10.39
C ASN A 302 22.49 8.56 9.61
N GLY A 303 22.88 9.77 9.21
CA GLY A 303 22.02 10.69 8.45
C GLY A 303 21.57 10.18 7.07
N SER A 304 22.20 9.14 6.54
CA SER A 304 21.82 8.46 5.30
C SER A 304 20.90 7.25 5.53
N GLY A 305 20.46 7.01 6.78
CA GLY A 305 19.59 5.89 7.14
C GLY A 305 20.32 4.54 7.27
N LYS A 306 21.66 4.52 7.33
CA LYS A 306 22.41 3.27 7.49
C LYS A 306 22.67 2.97 8.96
N THR A 307 22.48 1.70 9.34
CA THR A 307 22.77 1.23 10.69
C THR A 307 24.28 1.17 10.92
N LEU A 308 24.77 1.95 11.88
CA LEU A 308 26.18 1.96 12.28
C LEU A 308 26.49 0.94 13.36
N LYS A 309 25.50 0.70 14.24
CA LYS A 309 25.69 -0.17 15.40
C LYS A 309 24.34 -0.67 15.89
N THR A 310 24.29 -1.92 16.32
CA THR A 310 23.19 -2.49 17.11
C THR A 310 23.74 -2.96 18.46
N ILE A 311 22.95 -2.73 19.51
CA ILE A 311 23.26 -3.16 20.88
C ILE A 311 22.07 -3.93 21.39
N GLN A 312 22.29 -5.12 21.90
CA GLN A 312 21.26 -5.96 22.54
C GLN A 312 21.68 -6.27 23.96
N LYS A 313 20.75 -6.06 24.91
CA LYS A 313 20.93 -6.40 26.33
C LYS A 313 19.75 -7.29 26.75
N SER A 314 20.07 -8.48 27.24
CA SER A 314 19.07 -9.45 27.71
C SER A 314 19.52 -9.98 29.06
N GLY A 315 18.82 -9.58 30.14
CA GLY A 315 19.10 -10.03 31.48
C GLY A 315 20.56 -9.81 31.95
N PRO A 316 21.11 -10.74 32.75
CA PRO A 316 22.47 -10.65 33.28
C PRO A 316 23.56 -11.05 32.27
N ASP A 317 23.21 -11.56 31.10
CA ASP A 317 24.15 -12.19 30.16
C ASP A 317 25.01 -11.19 29.36
N GLY A 318 24.88 -9.89 29.68
CA GLY A 318 25.74 -8.88 29.11
C GLY A 318 25.16 -8.15 27.89
N GLU A 319 26.03 -7.47 27.20
CA GLU A 319 25.69 -6.66 26.04
C GLU A 319 26.30 -7.26 24.76
N ILE A 320 25.46 -7.52 23.77
CA ILE A 320 25.89 -7.95 22.44
C ILE A 320 25.87 -6.74 21.52
N THR A 321 27.04 -6.40 20.98
CA THR A 321 27.21 -5.28 20.06
C THR A 321 27.65 -5.77 18.70
N THR A 322 26.99 -5.27 17.63
CA THR A 322 27.43 -5.45 16.24
C THR A 322 27.61 -4.08 15.61
N SER A 323 28.77 -3.82 15.03
CA SER A 323 29.11 -2.58 14.35
C SER A 323 29.24 -2.78 12.85
N PHE A 324 28.84 -1.75 12.08
CA PHE A 324 28.79 -1.77 10.62
C PHE A 324 29.55 -0.57 10.07
N GLU A 325 30.42 -0.81 9.09
CA GLU A 325 31.17 0.24 8.40
C GLU A 325 30.78 0.27 6.91
N TYR A 326 30.71 1.47 6.34
CA TYR A 326 30.30 1.68 4.96
C TYR A 326 31.35 2.49 4.21
N ASP A 327 31.48 2.23 2.91
CA ASP A 327 32.31 3.04 2.03
C ASP A 327 31.66 4.38 1.65
N GLY A 328 32.39 5.22 0.91
CA GLY A 328 31.90 6.55 0.49
C GLY A 328 30.64 6.56 -0.38
N ILE A 329 30.25 5.42 -0.94
CA ILE A 329 28.99 5.24 -1.71
C ILE A 329 27.96 4.39 -0.96
N GLN A 330 28.11 4.27 0.37
CA GLN A 330 27.18 3.65 1.29
C GLN A 330 27.01 2.12 1.11
N ARG A 331 28.03 1.41 0.60
CA ARG A 331 28.06 -0.06 0.58
C ARG A 331 28.66 -0.56 1.89
N LEU A 332 28.10 -1.60 2.47
CA LEU A 332 28.64 -2.27 3.65
C LEU A 332 29.99 -2.90 3.30
N VAL A 333 31.04 -2.55 4.07
CA VAL A 333 32.39 -3.03 3.86
C VAL A 333 32.95 -3.82 5.04
N ARG A 334 32.34 -3.67 6.23
CA ARG A 334 32.78 -4.38 7.42
C ARG A 334 31.66 -4.58 8.43
N VAL A 335 31.61 -5.75 9.02
CA VAL A 335 30.79 -6.06 10.20
C VAL A 335 31.72 -6.57 11.30
N THR A 336 31.57 -6.02 12.51
CA THR A 336 32.37 -6.44 13.68
C THR A 336 31.41 -6.84 14.80
N ASP A 337 31.60 -8.01 15.37
CA ASP A 337 30.82 -8.51 16.50
C ASP A 337 31.36 -8.04 17.86
N THR A 338 30.67 -8.46 18.96
CA THR A 338 31.07 -8.11 20.33
C THR A 338 32.45 -8.63 20.71
N GLU A 339 32.89 -9.74 20.15
CA GLU A 339 34.19 -10.36 20.44
C GLU A 339 35.32 -9.79 19.57
N GLY A 340 34.97 -8.89 18.64
CA GLY A 340 35.91 -8.27 17.72
C GLY A 340 36.18 -9.10 16.45
N ASN A 341 35.40 -10.17 16.19
CA ASN A 341 35.48 -10.87 14.92
C ASN A 341 35.01 -10.00 13.78
N VAL A 342 35.70 -10.03 12.67
CA VAL A 342 35.45 -9.16 11.51
C VAL A 342 35.09 -9.96 10.28
N THR A 343 34.02 -9.54 9.63
CA THR A 343 33.63 -9.97 8.28
C THR A 343 33.73 -8.78 7.35
N THR A 344 34.36 -8.94 6.19
CA THR A 344 34.61 -7.89 5.17
C THR A 344 34.06 -8.32 3.81
#